data_d5a5ff597402026fe8eb2197f8d407ad
#
_entry.id   d5a5ff597402026fe8eb2197f8d407ad
#
_cell.length_a   1.000
_cell.length_b   1.000
_cell.length_c   1.000
_cell.angle_alpha   90.00
_cell.angle_beta   90.00
_cell.angle_gamma   90.00
#
_symmetry.space_group_name_H-M   'P 1'
#
loop_
_entity.id
_entity.type
_entity.pdbx_description
1 polymer ?
#
loop_
_entity_poly.entity_id
_entity_poly.type
_entity_poly.pdbx_seq_one_letter_code
_entity_poly.pdbx_strand_id
1 'polypeptide(L)'
;MPKAPLPDDVAELFRQPNPAVVAVLMPSGAPMSVATWYLVEEDGTVLLNMDAGRARLDWMRERPEVALTALKEDQWYTHVSVRGPIVRWEDDPEKGLADIDRLSMHYGGRPYPNRDRPRVSCWMRVDHWHGWGQAKAE
;
A
#
# COMPACT_ATOMS: atom_id res chain seq x y z
N MET A 1 -15.74 11.01 1.00
CA MET A 1 -14.99 10.19 0.04
C MET A 1 -15.91 9.15 -0.58
N PRO A 2 -15.87 8.99 -1.89
CA PRO A 2 -16.63 7.92 -2.55
C PRO A 2 -16.27 6.54 -2.00
N LYS A 3 -17.22 5.62 -2.08
CA LYS A 3 -17.00 4.22 -1.69
C LYS A 3 -16.38 3.44 -2.85
N ALA A 4 -15.60 2.41 -2.51
CA ALA A 4 -15.11 1.46 -3.49
C ALA A 4 -16.29 0.71 -4.17
N PRO A 5 -16.11 0.14 -5.38
CA PRO A 5 -14.82 0.05 -6.08
C PRO A 5 -14.42 1.33 -6.80
N LEU A 6 -13.15 1.42 -7.16
CA LEU A 6 -12.65 2.51 -7.98
C LEU A 6 -13.21 2.38 -9.41
N PRO A 7 -13.52 3.50 -10.10
CA PRO A 7 -13.82 3.45 -11.53
C PRO A 7 -12.65 2.82 -12.32
N ASP A 8 -12.95 2.20 -13.46
CA ASP A 8 -11.96 1.41 -14.20
C ASP A 8 -10.71 2.20 -14.59
N ASP A 9 -10.84 3.43 -15.01
CA ASP A 9 -9.72 4.29 -15.38
C ASP A 9 -8.86 4.67 -14.16
N VAL A 10 -9.50 4.94 -13.03
CA VAL A 10 -8.79 5.22 -11.76
C VAL A 10 -8.10 3.97 -11.25
N ALA A 11 -8.76 2.81 -11.33
CA ALA A 11 -8.19 1.53 -10.94
C ALA A 11 -6.94 1.20 -11.77
N GLU A 12 -6.97 1.45 -13.08
CA GLU A 12 -5.84 1.23 -13.96
C GLU A 12 -4.65 2.10 -13.58
N LEU A 13 -4.88 3.37 -13.29
CA LEU A 13 -3.85 4.29 -12.83
C LEU A 13 -3.28 3.84 -11.48
N PHE A 14 -4.14 3.40 -10.58
CA PHE A 14 -3.74 2.94 -9.25
C PHE A 14 -2.90 1.65 -9.29
N ARG A 15 -3.09 0.82 -10.31
CA ARG A 15 -2.32 -0.44 -10.46
C ARG A 15 -0.87 -0.23 -10.94
N GLN A 16 -0.54 0.94 -11.43
CA GLN A 16 0.83 1.22 -11.89
C GLN A 16 1.81 1.26 -10.70
N PRO A 17 3.13 1.07 -10.95
CA PRO A 17 4.13 1.16 -9.88
C PRO A 17 4.38 2.61 -9.49
N ASN A 18 3.43 3.20 -8.83
CA ASN A 18 3.48 4.62 -8.45
C ASN A 18 4.24 4.82 -7.15
N PRO A 19 5.00 5.92 -7.01
CA PRO A 19 5.45 6.36 -5.70
C PRO A 19 4.23 6.51 -4.77
N ALA A 20 4.35 6.06 -3.53
CA ALA A 20 3.23 6.07 -2.61
C ALA A 20 3.66 6.38 -1.18
N VAL A 21 2.71 6.85 -0.41
CA VAL A 21 2.87 7.14 1.02
C VAL A 21 1.74 6.44 1.76
N VAL A 22 2.09 5.65 2.78
CA VAL A 22 1.13 5.02 3.67
C VAL A 22 1.07 5.80 4.98
N ALA A 23 -0.14 6.04 5.47
CA ALA A 23 -0.38 6.70 6.76
C ALA A 23 -0.97 5.69 7.73
N VAL A 24 -0.43 5.66 8.94
CA VAL A 24 -0.83 4.75 10.01
C VAL A 24 -1.04 5.54 11.29
N LEU A 25 -1.72 4.94 12.27
CA LEU A 25 -1.97 5.58 13.56
C LEU A 25 -0.98 5.05 14.60
N MET A 26 -0.29 5.97 15.27
CA MET A 26 0.58 5.65 16.40
C MET A 26 -0.26 5.33 17.64
N PRO A 27 0.33 4.70 18.69
CA PRO A 27 -0.41 4.42 19.94
C PRO A 27 -1.07 5.64 20.57
N SER A 28 -0.47 6.82 20.39
CA SER A 28 -1.03 8.08 20.89
C SER A 28 -2.27 8.54 20.13
N GLY A 29 -2.56 7.91 18.97
CA GLY A 29 -3.58 8.39 18.03
C GLY A 29 -3.04 9.36 17.00
N ALA A 30 -1.79 9.81 17.12
CA ALA A 30 -1.18 10.69 16.12
C ALA A 30 -0.95 9.93 14.82
N PRO A 31 -1.18 10.56 13.66
CA PRO A 31 -0.86 9.93 12.38
C PRO A 31 0.64 9.99 12.10
N MET A 32 1.15 8.95 11.41
CA MET A 32 2.51 8.91 10.90
C MET A 32 2.45 8.42 9.47
N SER A 33 3.27 8.97 8.59
CA SER A 33 3.30 8.56 7.18
C SER A 33 4.72 8.27 6.73
N VAL A 34 4.84 7.35 5.76
CA VAL A 34 6.13 6.92 5.23
C VAL A 34 5.96 6.49 3.78
N ALA A 35 7.00 6.74 2.97
CA ALA A 35 7.03 6.28 1.59
C ALA A 35 7.08 4.75 1.55
N THR A 36 6.40 4.15 0.58
CA THR A 36 6.28 2.70 0.48
C THR A 36 6.05 2.27 -0.96
N TRP A 37 6.36 1.00 -1.22
CA TRP A 37 5.84 0.30 -2.39
C TRP A 37 4.49 -0.32 -2.05
N TYR A 38 3.67 -0.55 -3.07
CA TYR A 38 2.41 -1.28 -2.94
C TYR A 38 2.11 -2.05 -4.22
N LEU A 39 1.22 -3.01 -4.13
CA LEU A 39 0.78 -3.77 -5.30
C LEU A 39 -0.70 -4.12 -5.12
N VAL A 40 -1.50 -3.84 -6.15
CA VAL A 40 -2.93 -4.15 -6.11
C VAL A 40 -3.13 -5.58 -6.58
N GLU A 41 -3.75 -6.41 -5.75
CA GLU A 41 -4.08 -7.79 -6.08
C GLU A 41 -5.32 -7.88 -6.97
N GLU A 42 -5.55 -9.06 -7.52
CA GLU A 42 -6.72 -9.29 -8.40
C GLU A 42 -8.05 -9.04 -7.68
N ASP A 43 -8.10 -9.33 -6.38
CA ASP A 43 -9.31 -9.11 -5.58
C ASP A 43 -9.50 -7.66 -5.12
N GLY A 44 -8.58 -6.77 -5.52
CA GLY A 44 -8.65 -5.35 -5.18
C GLY A 44 -7.98 -4.99 -3.85
N THR A 45 -7.52 -5.97 -3.07
CA THR A 45 -6.73 -5.66 -1.87
C THR A 45 -5.36 -5.14 -2.25
N VAL A 46 -4.73 -4.39 -1.35
CA VAL A 46 -3.44 -3.76 -1.60
C VAL A 46 -2.38 -4.42 -0.72
N LEU A 47 -1.40 -5.03 -1.35
CA LEU A 47 -0.26 -5.65 -0.68
C LEU A 47 0.71 -4.58 -0.22
N LEU A 48 1.06 -4.63 1.06
CA LEU A 48 2.15 -3.89 1.69
C LEU A 48 3.12 -4.90 2.31
N ASN A 49 4.39 -4.56 2.33
CA ASN A 49 5.40 -5.45 2.90
C ASN A 49 6.47 -4.59 3.58
N MET A 50 6.92 -5.03 4.75
CA MET A 50 7.90 -4.25 5.51
C MET A 50 8.76 -5.16 6.38
N ASP A 51 9.90 -4.65 6.77
CA ASP A 51 10.82 -5.30 7.69
C ASP A 51 10.09 -5.64 9.00
N ALA A 52 10.22 -6.89 9.46
CA ALA A 52 9.53 -7.39 10.66
C ALA A 52 9.88 -6.60 11.93
N GLY A 53 11.00 -5.89 11.96
CA GLY A 53 11.42 -5.07 13.09
C GLY A 53 10.77 -3.69 13.18
N ARG A 54 9.91 -3.32 12.24
CA ARG A 54 9.29 -1.99 12.23
C ARG A 54 8.21 -1.87 13.29
N ALA A 55 8.30 -0.80 14.10
CA ALA A 55 7.31 -0.54 15.15
C ALA A 55 5.89 -0.35 14.58
N ARG A 56 5.77 0.18 13.36
CA ARG A 56 4.46 0.41 12.75
C ARG A 56 3.67 -0.87 12.47
N LEU A 57 4.32 -2.03 12.40
CA LEU A 57 3.60 -3.32 12.31
C LEU A 57 2.71 -3.53 13.52
N ASP A 58 3.24 -3.30 14.73
CA ASP A 58 2.45 -3.44 15.96
C ASP A 58 1.33 -2.40 16.01
N TRP A 59 1.62 -1.17 15.58
CA TRP A 59 0.61 -0.12 15.54
C TRP A 59 -0.54 -0.48 14.60
N MET A 60 -0.23 -1.03 13.42
CA MET A 60 -1.22 -1.43 12.43
C MET A 60 -2.03 -2.63 12.88
N ARG A 61 -1.45 -3.54 13.68
CA ARG A 61 -2.19 -4.66 14.25
C ARG A 61 -3.20 -4.20 15.30
N GLU A 62 -2.83 -3.22 16.10
CA GLU A 62 -3.74 -2.63 17.10
C GLU A 62 -4.81 -1.75 16.48
N ARG A 63 -4.42 -0.96 15.48
CA ARG A 63 -5.30 -0.01 14.80
C ARG A 63 -5.16 -0.20 13.31
N PRO A 64 -5.95 -1.11 12.73
CA PRO A 64 -5.74 -1.55 11.35
C PRO A 64 -6.17 -0.55 10.27
N GLU A 65 -6.85 0.54 10.61
CA GLU A 65 -7.21 1.56 9.63
C GLU A 65 -5.96 2.27 9.11
N VAL A 66 -5.78 2.25 7.79
CA VAL A 66 -4.65 2.90 7.13
C VAL A 66 -5.14 3.69 5.92
N ALA A 67 -4.31 4.59 5.45
CA ALA A 67 -4.55 5.33 4.22
C ALA A 67 -3.30 5.25 3.34
N LEU A 68 -3.50 5.21 2.03
CA LEU A 68 -2.43 5.14 1.06
C LEU A 68 -2.69 6.16 -0.04
N THR A 69 -1.70 7.00 -0.33
CA THR A 69 -1.76 7.93 -1.46
C THR A 69 -0.71 7.53 -2.48
N ALA A 70 -1.15 7.24 -3.69
CA ALA A 70 -0.30 6.95 -4.84
C ALA A 70 -0.23 8.16 -5.75
N LEU A 71 0.99 8.58 -6.11
CA LEU A 71 1.25 9.75 -6.93
C LEU A 71 1.70 9.29 -8.31
N LYS A 72 1.11 9.83 -9.37
CA LYS A 72 1.59 9.52 -10.72
C LYS A 72 3.04 10.01 -10.86
N GLU A 73 3.94 9.11 -11.25
CA GLU A 73 5.39 9.32 -11.17
C GLU A 73 5.88 10.59 -11.87
N ASP A 74 5.37 10.83 -13.08
CA ASP A 74 5.79 11.97 -13.91
C ASP A 74 4.92 13.22 -13.74
N GLN A 75 3.82 13.10 -12.95
CA GLN A 75 2.88 14.20 -12.78
C GLN A 75 2.10 13.98 -11.48
N TRP A 76 2.74 14.30 -10.34
CA TRP A 76 2.25 13.99 -9.00
C TRP A 76 0.88 14.62 -8.67
N TYR A 77 0.48 15.67 -9.37
CA TYR A 77 -0.83 16.29 -9.21
C TYR A 77 -1.97 15.30 -9.48
N THR A 78 -1.75 14.37 -10.41
CA THR A 78 -2.63 13.21 -10.58
C THR A 78 -2.27 12.21 -9.50
N HIS A 79 -3.21 11.97 -8.60
CA HIS A 79 -2.99 11.03 -7.49
C HIS A 79 -4.30 10.35 -7.08
N VAL A 80 -4.15 9.23 -6.40
CA VAL A 80 -5.26 8.45 -5.84
C VAL A 80 -4.96 8.18 -4.38
N SER A 81 -5.88 8.59 -3.50
CA SER A 81 -5.82 8.23 -2.08
C SER A 81 -6.90 7.21 -1.78
N VAL A 82 -6.53 6.15 -1.07
CA VAL A 82 -7.45 5.11 -0.64
C VAL A 82 -7.32 4.92 0.86
N ARG A 83 -8.39 4.45 1.50
CA ARG A 83 -8.34 4.09 2.93
C ARG A 83 -9.20 2.88 3.21
N GLY A 84 -8.82 2.16 4.23
CA GLY A 84 -9.51 0.98 4.70
C GLY A 84 -8.64 0.22 5.69
N PRO A 85 -9.15 -0.88 6.23
CA PRO A 85 -8.42 -1.66 7.23
C PRO A 85 -7.46 -2.66 6.61
N ILE A 86 -6.41 -3.00 7.37
CA ILE A 86 -5.63 -4.20 7.10
C ILE A 86 -6.50 -5.40 7.44
N VAL A 87 -6.68 -6.30 6.49
CA VAL A 87 -7.59 -7.44 6.63
C VAL A 87 -6.88 -8.80 6.64
N ARG A 88 -5.60 -8.82 6.30
CA ARG A 88 -4.82 -10.06 6.27
C ARG A 88 -3.36 -9.78 6.58
N TRP A 89 -2.73 -10.71 7.31
CA TRP A 89 -1.33 -10.67 7.69
C TRP A 89 -0.63 -11.96 7.27
N GLU A 90 0.64 -11.86 6.88
CA GLU A 90 1.48 -13.02 6.61
C GLU A 90 2.84 -12.80 7.30
N ASP A 91 3.09 -13.59 8.33
CA ASP A 91 4.30 -13.53 9.14
C ASP A 91 5.37 -14.55 8.74
N ASP A 92 5.04 -15.52 7.86
CA ASP A 92 6.01 -16.50 7.37
C ASP A 92 7.13 -15.77 6.60
N PRO A 93 8.39 -15.87 7.05
CA PRO A 93 9.49 -15.17 6.40
C PRO A 93 9.69 -15.52 4.93
N GLU A 94 9.46 -16.78 4.53
CA GLU A 94 9.60 -17.19 3.14
C GLU A 94 8.54 -16.53 2.25
N LYS A 95 7.30 -16.47 2.75
CA LYS A 95 6.20 -15.81 2.03
C LYS A 95 6.39 -14.31 1.99
N GLY A 96 6.86 -13.71 3.09
CA GLY A 96 7.18 -12.29 3.14
C GLY A 96 8.27 -11.91 2.15
N LEU A 97 9.28 -12.76 2.01
CA LEU A 97 10.35 -12.55 1.04
C LEU A 97 9.84 -12.70 -0.40
N ALA A 98 9.00 -13.69 -0.66
CA ALA A 98 8.37 -13.85 -1.97
C ALA A 98 7.54 -12.62 -2.34
N ASP A 99 6.83 -12.05 -1.39
CA ASP A 99 5.99 -10.86 -1.62
C ASP A 99 6.83 -9.60 -1.86
N ILE A 100 7.93 -9.40 -1.12
CA ILE A 100 8.80 -8.24 -1.42
C ILE A 100 9.45 -8.39 -2.78
N ASP A 101 9.74 -9.61 -3.23
CA ASP A 101 10.22 -9.86 -4.58
C ASP A 101 9.17 -9.44 -5.62
N ARG A 102 7.90 -9.75 -5.40
CA ARG A 102 6.80 -9.33 -6.29
C ARG A 102 6.75 -7.80 -6.40
N LEU A 103 6.87 -7.11 -5.27
CA LEU A 103 6.90 -5.64 -5.24
C LEU A 103 8.14 -5.09 -5.97
N SER A 104 9.30 -5.67 -5.71
CA SER A 104 10.55 -5.26 -6.36
C SER A 104 10.51 -5.46 -7.88
N MET A 105 9.95 -6.59 -8.32
CA MET A 105 9.75 -6.84 -9.76
C MET A 105 8.81 -5.83 -10.38
N HIS A 106 7.74 -5.46 -9.67
CA HIS A 106 6.76 -4.49 -10.15
C HIS A 106 7.37 -3.09 -10.31
N TYR A 107 8.20 -2.66 -9.37
CA TYR A 107 8.80 -1.33 -9.38
C TYR A 107 10.11 -1.24 -10.17
N GLY A 108 10.97 -2.26 -10.06
CA GLY A 108 12.33 -2.19 -10.60
C GLY A 108 12.72 -3.30 -11.55
N GLY A 109 11.87 -4.29 -11.76
CA GLY A 109 12.12 -5.40 -12.69
C GLY A 109 13.15 -6.41 -12.23
N ARG A 110 13.45 -6.47 -10.93
CA ARG A 110 14.42 -7.43 -10.37
C ARG A 110 14.04 -7.81 -8.94
N PRO A 111 14.53 -8.99 -8.44
CA PRO A 111 14.29 -9.38 -7.06
C PRO A 111 14.84 -8.38 -6.05
N TYR A 112 14.24 -8.35 -4.87
CA TYR A 112 14.68 -7.46 -3.79
C TYR A 112 16.09 -7.87 -3.31
N PRO A 113 17.06 -6.94 -3.28
CA PRO A 113 18.45 -7.32 -3.01
C PRO A 113 18.76 -7.65 -1.55
N ASN A 114 18.06 -7.06 -0.59
CA ASN A 114 18.31 -7.28 0.83
C ASN A 114 17.51 -8.48 1.30
N ARG A 115 18.18 -9.61 1.53
CA ARG A 115 17.54 -10.87 1.88
C ARG A 115 17.81 -11.33 3.31
N ASP A 116 18.48 -10.51 4.11
CA ASP A 116 18.97 -10.88 5.45
C ASP A 116 17.94 -10.67 6.55
N ARG A 117 16.91 -9.88 6.31
CA ARG A 117 15.91 -9.54 7.30
C ARG A 117 14.57 -10.17 6.99
N PRO A 118 13.89 -10.74 8.01
CA PRO A 118 12.55 -11.25 7.81
C PRO A 118 11.59 -10.11 7.45
N ARG A 119 10.64 -10.41 6.60
CA ARG A 119 9.66 -9.45 6.13
C ARG A 119 8.25 -9.93 6.44
N VAL A 120 7.36 -8.98 6.66
CA VAL A 120 5.95 -9.25 6.95
C VAL A 120 5.12 -8.61 5.87
N SER A 121 4.17 -9.38 5.34
CA SER A 121 3.19 -8.89 4.37
C SER A 121 1.87 -8.59 5.06
N CYS A 122 1.17 -7.58 4.56
CA CYS A 122 -0.21 -7.34 4.95
C CYS A 122 -0.99 -6.80 3.75
N TRP A 123 -2.30 -6.93 3.83
CA TRP A 123 -3.20 -6.50 2.76
C TRP A 123 -4.27 -5.59 3.32
N MET A 124 -4.41 -4.40 2.73
CA MET A 124 -5.49 -3.51 3.08
C MET A 124 -6.67 -3.70 2.14
N ARG A 125 -7.87 -3.60 2.69
CA ARG A 125 -9.10 -3.51 1.90
C ARG A 125 -9.33 -2.03 1.59
N VAL A 126 -9.73 -1.72 0.36
CA VAL A 126 -10.07 -0.36 -0.03
C VAL A 126 -11.57 -0.15 0.19
N ASP A 127 -11.93 0.67 1.16
CA ASP A 127 -13.33 1.00 1.45
C ASP A 127 -13.75 2.32 0.81
N HIS A 128 -12.86 3.29 0.80
CA HIS A 128 -13.12 4.64 0.26
C HIS A 128 -11.91 5.11 -0.54
N TRP A 129 -12.15 6.00 -1.48
CA TRP A 129 -11.10 6.55 -2.31
C TRP A 129 -11.35 8.02 -2.63
N HIS A 130 -10.28 8.71 -3.03
CA HIS A 130 -10.29 10.07 -3.53
C HIS A 130 -9.29 10.14 -4.68
N GLY A 131 -9.65 10.84 -5.75
CA GLY A 131 -8.75 11.04 -6.88
C GLY A 131 -8.71 12.50 -7.30
N TRP A 132 -7.60 12.92 -7.86
CA TRP A 132 -7.39 14.25 -8.38
C TRP A 132 -6.61 14.22 -9.69
N GLY A 133 -6.63 15.33 -10.45
CA GLY A 133 -6.03 15.37 -11.77
C GLY A 133 -6.77 14.45 -12.73
N GLN A 134 -6.04 13.57 -13.41
CA GLN A 134 -6.62 12.58 -14.32
C GLN A 134 -7.47 11.53 -13.60
N ALA A 135 -7.32 11.40 -12.29
CA ALA A 135 -8.07 10.46 -11.45
C ALA A 135 -9.27 11.09 -10.77
N LYS A 136 -9.61 12.34 -11.10
CA LYS A 136 -10.69 13.06 -10.45
C LYS A 136 -12.05 12.41 -10.74
N ALA A 137 -12.77 12.09 -9.68
CA ALA A 137 -14.16 11.66 -9.78
C ALA A 137 -15.04 12.85 -10.15
N GLU A 138 -15.89 12.68 -11.14
CA GLU A 138 -16.89 13.69 -11.54
C GLU A 138 -18.24 13.40 -10.92
#